data_8d81f00aab09e68ca992172bd4ec7b28
#
_entry.id   8d81f00aab09e68ca992172bd4ec7b28
#
_cell.length_a   1.000
_cell.length_b   1.000
_cell.length_c   1.000
_cell.angle_alpha   90.00
_cell.angle_beta   90.00
_cell.angle_gamma   90.00
#
_symmetry.space_group_name_H-M   'P 1'
#
loop_
_entity.id
_entity.type
_entity.pdbx_description
1 polymer ?
#
loop_
_entity_poly.entity_id
_entity_poly.type
_entity_poly.pdbx_seq_one_letter_code
_entity_poly.pdbx_strand_id
1 'polypeptide(L)'
;QTGDAVENGFSDWQWENFDQCYDAFKQDIPFLAIAGNHEIGIRQHDYAGYLKRTYVTDIPQKNKFRQGRAIYMTFRAGGIDFIILGAGWEAEEEATNWMNQVLRAHSDHVAILLFHSYINSGGKFSVIGKQMFEQVVKPNPNVQFVLCGHVLGTGVRFDDVDDDGDGVPDRRVTGLMYNYQNMDEECGQLRLLTFDPIAHSLDVFTYSP
;
A
#
# COMPACT_ATOMS: atom_id res chain seq x y z
N GLN A 1 0.63 0.95 6.03
CA GLN A 1 -0.06 -0.31 6.38
C GLN A 1 -0.83 -0.83 5.16
N THR A 2 -0.66 -2.10 4.81
CA THR A 2 -1.20 -2.71 3.59
C THR A 2 -2.47 -3.55 3.83
N GLY A 3 -3.24 -3.24 4.87
CA GLY A 3 -4.47 -3.95 5.25
C GLY A 3 -4.25 -5.01 6.33
N ASP A 4 -5.35 -5.62 6.78
CA ASP A 4 -5.43 -6.57 7.89
C ASP A 4 -4.83 -5.99 9.19
N ALA A 5 -5.26 -4.77 9.51
CA ALA A 5 -4.90 -4.11 10.77
C ALA A 5 -5.68 -4.71 11.96
N VAL A 6 -6.80 -5.35 11.69
CA VAL A 6 -7.62 -6.10 12.65
C VAL A 6 -7.96 -7.47 12.08
N GLU A 7 -8.14 -8.46 12.93
CA GLU A 7 -8.57 -9.80 12.53
C GLU A 7 -10.07 -9.85 12.17
N ASN A 8 -10.86 -9.03 12.84
CA ASN A 8 -12.30 -8.97 12.62
C ASN A 8 -12.77 -7.51 12.59
N GLY A 9 -13.07 -7.02 11.40
CA GLY A 9 -13.54 -5.65 11.15
C GLY A 9 -14.84 -5.26 11.88
N PHE A 10 -15.59 -6.23 12.43
CA PHE A 10 -16.78 -6.00 13.25
C PHE A 10 -16.50 -5.98 14.75
N SER A 11 -15.24 -6.17 15.18
CA SER A 11 -14.86 -6.19 16.59
C SER A 11 -14.43 -4.80 17.06
N ASP A 12 -15.28 -4.13 17.82
CA ASP A 12 -14.99 -2.78 18.33
C ASP A 12 -13.72 -2.74 19.18
N TRP A 13 -13.48 -3.74 20.03
CA TRP A 13 -12.29 -3.77 20.90
C TRP A 13 -10.97 -3.88 20.08
N GLN A 14 -10.97 -4.59 18.95
CA GLN A 14 -9.78 -4.65 18.08
C GLN A 14 -9.51 -3.29 17.44
N TRP A 15 -10.56 -2.60 17.02
CA TRP A 15 -10.45 -1.26 16.49
C TRP A 15 -10.02 -0.25 17.56
N GLU A 16 -10.53 -0.36 18.78
CA GLU A 16 -10.11 0.49 19.90
C GLU A 16 -8.60 0.36 20.17
N ASN A 17 -8.06 -0.87 20.14
CA ASN A 17 -6.63 -1.10 20.26
C ASN A 17 -5.84 -0.47 19.10
N PHE A 18 -6.32 -0.63 17.88
CA PHE A 18 -5.68 -0.04 16.71
C PHE A 18 -5.71 1.51 16.78
N ASP A 19 -6.85 2.09 17.11
CA ASP A 19 -7.02 3.54 17.24
C ASP A 19 -6.12 4.11 18.35
N GLN A 20 -5.93 3.41 19.47
CA GLN A 20 -4.98 3.82 20.52
C GLN A 20 -3.54 3.82 20.01
N CYS A 21 -3.14 2.81 19.25
CA CYS A 21 -1.81 2.79 18.63
C CYS A 21 -1.65 3.95 17.64
N TYR A 22 -2.64 4.19 16.78
CA TYR A 22 -2.62 5.30 15.83
C TYR A 22 -2.54 6.65 16.53
N ASP A 23 -3.33 6.87 17.55
CA ASP A 23 -3.36 8.13 18.33
C ASP A 23 -2.01 8.41 18.99
N ALA A 24 -1.24 7.39 19.35
CA ALA A 24 0.04 7.55 20.00
C ALA A 24 1.13 8.17 19.10
N PHE A 25 1.04 8.01 17.77
CA PHE A 25 2.08 8.49 16.85
C PHE A 25 1.59 9.43 15.73
N LYS A 26 0.27 9.61 15.55
CA LYS A 26 -0.30 10.34 14.42
C LYS A 26 0.14 11.81 14.29
N GLN A 27 0.64 12.41 15.37
CA GLN A 27 1.15 13.77 15.35
C GLN A 27 2.61 13.86 14.88
N ASP A 28 3.36 12.77 15.01
CA ASP A 28 4.81 12.74 14.78
C ASP A 28 5.16 12.07 13.46
N ILE A 29 4.36 11.09 13.02
CA ILE A 29 4.67 10.27 11.84
C ILE A 29 3.48 10.29 10.87
N PRO A 30 3.69 10.70 9.59
CA PRO A 30 2.68 10.56 8.57
C PRO A 30 2.27 9.08 8.41
N PHE A 31 0.97 8.82 8.42
CA PHE A 31 0.44 7.46 8.37
C PHE A 31 -0.56 7.31 7.24
N LEU A 32 -0.46 6.21 6.50
CA LEU A 32 -1.42 5.80 5.50
C LEU A 32 -1.66 4.29 5.60
N ALA A 33 -2.93 3.90 5.65
CA ALA A 33 -3.35 2.52 5.66
C ALA A 33 -4.50 2.29 4.68
N ILE A 34 -4.56 1.09 4.13
CA ILE A 34 -5.66 0.64 3.28
C ILE A 34 -6.41 -0.52 3.95
N ALA A 35 -7.65 -0.77 3.53
CA ALA A 35 -8.39 -1.93 4.01
C ALA A 35 -7.87 -3.22 3.38
N GLY A 36 -7.66 -4.25 4.20
CA GLY A 36 -7.56 -5.63 3.76
C GLY A 36 -8.93 -6.32 3.79
N ASN A 37 -8.94 -7.64 3.59
CA ASN A 37 -10.20 -8.41 3.61
C ASN A 37 -10.77 -8.59 5.03
N HIS A 38 -9.94 -8.51 6.06
CA HIS A 38 -10.38 -8.62 7.46
C HIS A 38 -11.11 -7.36 7.95
N GLU A 39 -10.72 -6.16 7.51
CA GLU A 39 -11.40 -4.91 7.85
C GLU A 39 -12.82 -4.85 7.33
N ILE A 40 -13.08 -5.39 6.15
CA ILE A 40 -14.39 -5.30 5.49
C ILE A 40 -15.25 -6.55 5.67
N GLY A 41 -14.74 -7.54 6.42
CA GLY A 41 -15.37 -8.84 6.60
C GLY A 41 -15.21 -9.76 5.38
N ILE A 42 -14.57 -10.89 5.59
CA ILE A 42 -14.14 -11.85 4.55
C ILE A 42 -15.26 -12.26 3.57
N ARG A 43 -16.53 -12.10 3.94
CA ARG A 43 -17.68 -12.50 3.11
C ARG A 43 -18.75 -11.43 2.97
N GLN A 44 -18.58 -10.26 3.55
CA GLN A 44 -19.64 -9.26 3.64
C GLN A 44 -19.34 -7.99 2.85
N HIS A 45 -18.08 -7.75 2.47
CA HIS A 45 -17.62 -6.59 1.69
C HIS A 45 -18.15 -5.25 2.25
N ASP A 46 -18.26 -5.15 3.59
CA ASP A 46 -18.82 -3.99 4.27
C ASP A 46 -17.74 -2.99 4.67
N TYR A 47 -17.55 -1.99 3.85
CA TYR A 47 -16.65 -0.88 4.13
C TYR A 47 -17.17 0.09 5.21
N ALA A 48 -18.42 0.02 5.63
CA ALA A 48 -19.02 1.04 6.50
C ALA A 48 -18.31 1.12 7.87
N GLY A 49 -17.89 0.00 8.44
CA GLY A 49 -17.14 -0.05 9.68
C GLY A 49 -15.75 0.57 9.55
N TYR A 50 -15.02 0.20 8.48
CA TYR A 50 -13.70 0.72 8.18
C TYR A 50 -13.69 2.23 7.93
N LEU A 51 -14.62 2.74 7.13
CA LEU A 51 -14.65 4.15 6.71
C LEU A 51 -14.92 5.14 7.87
N LYS A 52 -15.35 4.65 9.02
CA LYS A 52 -15.59 5.46 10.23
C LYS A 52 -14.35 5.61 11.11
N ARG A 53 -13.27 4.90 10.82
CA ARG A 53 -12.09 4.89 11.69
C ARG A 53 -11.32 6.20 11.62
N THR A 54 -10.72 6.58 12.74
CA THR A 54 -10.08 7.88 12.93
C THR A 54 -9.02 8.15 11.86
N TYR A 55 -8.13 7.20 11.60
CA TYR A 55 -7.08 7.38 10.60
C TYR A 55 -7.60 7.58 9.17
N VAL A 56 -8.78 7.03 8.83
CA VAL A 56 -9.44 7.26 7.53
C VAL A 56 -10.09 8.63 7.50
N THR A 57 -10.70 9.06 8.61
CA THR A 57 -11.38 10.35 8.70
C THR A 57 -10.39 11.51 8.71
N ASP A 58 -9.22 11.34 9.29
CA ASP A 58 -8.16 12.37 9.37
C ASP A 58 -7.53 12.71 8.00
N ILE A 59 -7.63 11.80 7.01
CA ILE A 59 -7.14 12.09 5.66
C ILE A 59 -8.04 13.16 5.01
N PRO A 60 -7.46 14.22 4.39
CA PRO A 60 -8.23 15.23 3.70
C PRO A 60 -9.15 14.66 2.60
N GLN A 61 -10.38 15.17 2.49
CA GLN A 61 -11.37 14.64 1.53
C GLN A 61 -10.87 14.63 0.07
N LYS A 62 -10.08 15.63 -0.32
CA LYS A 62 -9.48 15.70 -1.67
C LYS A 62 -8.52 14.55 -1.97
N ASN A 63 -7.98 13.91 -0.92
CA ASN A 63 -7.03 12.81 -1.01
C ASN A 63 -7.70 11.44 -0.89
N LYS A 64 -9.03 11.39 -0.98
CA LYS A 64 -9.82 10.17 -0.81
C LYS A 64 -10.73 9.92 -2.00
N PHE A 65 -10.82 8.66 -2.40
CA PHE A 65 -11.87 8.15 -3.27
C PHE A 65 -12.95 7.48 -2.41
N ARG A 66 -14.23 7.79 -2.67
CA ARG A 66 -15.39 7.21 -1.96
C ARG A 66 -15.16 7.11 -0.44
N GLN A 67 -14.85 8.26 0.18
CA GLN A 67 -14.65 8.39 1.63
C GLN A 67 -13.42 7.65 2.21
N GLY A 68 -12.61 6.99 1.40
CA GLY A 68 -11.40 6.30 1.87
C GLY A 68 -11.21 4.88 1.33
N ARG A 69 -12.00 4.44 0.34
CA ARG A 69 -11.77 3.15 -0.34
C ARG A 69 -10.45 3.11 -1.12
N ALA A 70 -10.02 4.27 -1.60
CA ALA A 70 -8.64 4.51 -2.00
C ALA A 70 -8.21 5.88 -1.46
N ILE A 71 -6.93 6.01 -1.15
CA ILE A 71 -6.37 7.17 -0.46
C ILE A 71 -4.95 7.44 -0.94
N TYR A 72 -4.53 8.71 -0.88
CA TYR A 72 -3.13 9.06 -1.09
C TYR A 72 -2.65 10.16 -0.14
N MET A 73 -1.33 10.23 -0.01
CA MET A 73 -0.63 11.34 0.61
C MET A 73 0.64 11.66 -0.15
N THR A 74 1.10 12.90 -0.07
CA THR A 74 2.39 13.34 -0.60
C THR A 74 3.30 13.82 0.52
N PHE A 75 4.58 13.62 0.38
CA PHE A 75 5.60 14.13 1.28
C PHE A 75 6.92 14.34 0.54
N ARG A 76 7.83 15.12 1.13
CA ARG A 76 9.15 15.35 0.61
C ARG A 76 10.20 14.84 1.59
N ALA A 77 11.14 14.04 1.10
CA ALA A 77 12.25 13.52 1.89
C ALA A 77 13.51 13.38 1.02
N GLY A 78 14.67 13.70 1.57
CA GLY A 78 15.95 13.59 0.84
C GLY A 78 16.01 14.39 -0.48
N GLY A 79 15.22 15.47 -0.60
CA GLY A 79 15.13 16.25 -1.82
C GLY A 79 14.20 15.69 -2.90
N ILE A 80 13.57 14.54 -2.66
CA ILE A 80 12.66 13.84 -3.59
C ILE A 80 11.21 14.05 -3.12
N ASP A 81 10.31 14.33 -4.05
CA ASP A 81 8.88 14.36 -3.82
C ASP A 81 8.28 12.97 -4.01
N PHE A 82 7.59 12.48 -2.99
CA PHE A 82 6.96 11.16 -2.98
C PHE A 82 5.45 11.28 -2.94
N ILE A 83 4.79 10.31 -3.57
CA ILE A 83 3.38 10.03 -3.37
C ILE A 83 3.20 8.58 -2.93
N ILE A 84 2.48 8.35 -1.82
CA ILE A 84 1.97 7.05 -1.44
C ILE A 84 0.50 7.01 -1.79
N LEU A 85 0.09 6.03 -2.58
CA LEU A 85 -1.27 5.87 -3.07
C LEU A 85 -1.70 4.41 -2.87
N GLY A 86 -2.82 4.18 -2.21
CA GLY A 86 -3.31 2.84 -1.96
C GLY A 86 -4.80 2.68 -2.23
N ALA A 87 -5.19 1.47 -2.62
CA ALA A 87 -6.57 1.04 -2.73
C ALA A 87 -6.82 -0.18 -1.85
N GLY A 88 -7.94 -0.17 -1.13
CA GLY A 88 -8.35 -1.28 -0.27
C GLY A 88 -8.75 -2.51 -1.06
N TRP A 89 -9.05 -3.58 -0.32
CA TRP A 89 -9.51 -4.86 -0.87
C TRP A 89 -10.63 -4.67 -1.88
N GLU A 90 -10.55 -5.39 -3.01
CA GLU A 90 -11.52 -5.31 -4.11
C GLU A 90 -11.71 -3.90 -4.67
N ALA A 91 -10.59 -3.25 -5.01
CA ALA A 91 -10.62 -1.98 -5.72
C ALA A 91 -11.43 -2.10 -7.01
N GLU A 92 -12.48 -1.30 -7.11
CA GLU A 92 -13.36 -1.24 -8.27
C GLU A 92 -12.66 -0.52 -9.44
N GLU A 93 -13.21 -0.68 -10.64
CA GLU A 93 -12.68 0.00 -11.85
C GLU A 93 -12.62 1.52 -11.69
N GLU A 94 -13.61 2.12 -11.03
CA GLU A 94 -13.61 3.56 -10.77
C GLU A 94 -12.50 3.98 -9.81
N ALA A 95 -12.14 3.13 -8.83
CA ALA A 95 -10.97 3.39 -7.98
C ALA A 95 -9.67 3.34 -8.79
N THR A 96 -9.53 2.37 -9.69
CA THR A 96 -8.40 2.24 -10.62
C THR A 96 -8.28 3.47 -11.52
N ASN A 97 -9.38 3.95 -12.07
CA ASN A 97 -9.42 5.17 -12.89
C ASN A 97 -9.02 6.41 -12.09
N TRP A 98 -9.50 6.52 -10.85
CA TRP A 98 -9.12 7.61 -9.94
C TRP A 98 -7.63 7.55 -9.58
N MET A 99 -7.08 6.37 -9.29
CA MET A 99 -5.64 6.19 -9.05
C MET A 99 -4.80 6.70 -10.22
N ASN A 100 -5.18 6.35 -11.44
CA ASN A 100 -4.49 6.82 -12.65
C ASN A 100 -4.55 8.34 -12.81
N GLN A 101 -5.68 8.98 -12.45
CA GLN A 101 -5.79 10.44 -12.47
C GLN A 101 -4.87 11.08 -11.42
N VAL A 102 -4.81 10.53 -10.21
CA VAL A 102 -3.93 11.01 -9.14
C VAL A 102 -2.46 10.87 -9.55
N LEU A 103 -2.05 9.71 -10.07
CA LEU A 103 -0.66 9.46 -10.48
C LEU A 103 -0.20 10.41 -11.60
N ARG A 104 -1.08 10.67 -12.58
CA ARG A 104 -0.78 11.65 -13.66
C ARG A 104 -0.68 13.08 -13.14
N ALA A 105 -1.52 13.44 -12.15
CA ALA A 105 -1.47 14.77 -11.54
C ALA A 105 -0.22 15.00 -10.70
N HIS A 106 0.49 13.90 -10.30
CA HIS A 106 1.72 13.91 -9.53
C HIS A 106 2.85 13.18 -10.29
N SER A 107 2.93 13.36 -11.60
CA SER A 107 3.87 12.65 -12.46
C SER A 107 5.34 12.96 -12.16
N ASP A 108 5.62 14.03 -11.44
CA ASP A 108 6.94 14.45 -10.95
C ASP A 108 7.32 13.82 -9.57
N HIS A 109 6.42 13.07 -8.97
CA HIS A 109 6.65 12.37 -7.70
C HIS A 109 7.05 10.91 -7.93
N VAL A 110 7.94 10.39 -7.10
CA VAL A 110 8.19 8.94 -7.00
C VAL A 110 6.99 8.29 -6.32
N ALA A 111 6.29 7.40 -7.04
CA ALA A 111 5.09 6.78 -6.53
C ALA A 111 5.37 5.41 -5.88
N ILE A 112 4.83 5.25 -4.67
CA ILE A 112 4.78 4.01 -3.91
C ILE A 112 3.32 3.59 -3.81
N LEU A 113 2.96 2.45 -4.40
CA LEU A 113 1.60 1.94 -4.34
C LEU A 113 1.43 0.96 -3.19
N LEU A 114 0.26 0.99 -2.57
CA LEU A 114 -0.17 0.03 -1.57
C LEU A 114 -1.35 -0.78 -2.09
N PHE A 115 -1.21 -2.10 -2.12
CA PHE A 115 -2.29 -3.05 -2.35
C PHE A 115 -2.29 -4.10 -1.26
N HIS A 116 -3.46 -4.57 -0.83
CA HIS A 116 -3.50 -5.64 0.15
C HIS A 116 -2.92 -6.94 -0.44
N SER A 117 -3.34 -7.30 -1.66
CA SER A 117 -2.82 -8.47 -2.40
C SER A 117 -2.24 -8.04 -3.74
N TYR A 118 -0.95 -8.32 -3.97
CA TYR A 118 -0.28 -8.01 -5.24
C TYR A 118 0.60 -9.16 -5.72
N ILE A 119 1.56 -9.61 -4.90
CA ILE A 119 2.38 -10.79 -5.17
C ILE A 119 2.29 -11.77 -3.99
N ASN A 120 2.72 -13.01 -4.23
CA ASN A 120 2.89 -14.04 -3.20
C ASN A 120 4.36 -14.17 -2.76
N SER A 121 4.64 -15.07 -1.81
CA SER A 121 6.00 -15.33 -1.30
C SER A 121 6.99 -15.85 -2.35
N GLY A 122 6.48 -16.41 -3.45
CA GLY A 122 7.31 -16.80 -4.60
C GLY A 122 7.51 -15.69 -5.64
N GLY A 123 7.10 -14.44 -5.36
CA GLY A 123 7.21 -13.31 -6.28
C GLY A 123 6.26 -13.38 -7.48
N LYS A 124 5.25 -14.25 -7.46
CA LYS A 124 4.25 -14.36 -8.54
C LYS A 124 3.07 -13.45 -8.25
N PHE A 125 2.54 -12.79 -9.27
CA PHE A 125 1.32 -12.02 -9.14
C PHE A 125 0.16 -12.86 -8.62
N SER A 126 -0.63 -12.29 -7.71
CA SER A 126 -2.01 -12.71 -7.50
C SER A 126 -2.87 -12.30 -8.71
N VAL A 127 -4.10 -12.80 -8.79
CA VAL A 127 -5.03 -12.40 -9.87
C VAL A 127 -5.24 -10.89 -9.86
N ILE A 128 -5.54 -10.33 -8.69
CA ILE A 128 -5.71 -8.88 -8.49
C ILE A 128 -4.40 -8.14 -8.78
N GLY A 129 -3.27 -8.67 -8.31
CA GLY A 129 -1.96 -8.05 -8.53
C GLY A 129 -1.60 -7.94 -10.00
N LYS A 130 -1.90 -8.98 -10.81
CA LYS A 130 -1.69 -8.91 -12.27
C LYS A 130 -2.57 -7.84 -12.91
N GLN A 131 -3.82 -7.74 -12.49
CA GLN A 131 -4.73 -6.71 -12.96
C GLN A 131 -4.23 -5.30 -12.61
N MET A 132 -3.82 -5.08 -11.34
CA MET A 132 -3.28 -3.79 -10.89
C MET A 132 -1.97 -3.44 -11.61
N PHE A 133 -1.13 -4.42 -11.89
CA PHE A 133 0.08 -4.20 -12.69
C PHE A 133 -0.27 -3.64 -14.08
N GLU A 134 -1.18 -4.27 -14.80
CA GLU A 134 -1.55 -3.85 -16.15
C GLU A 134 -2.33 -2.54 -16.18
N GLN A 135 -3.21 -2.31 -15.20
CA GLN A 135 -4.14 -1.18 -15.24
C GLN A 135 -3.63 0.08 -14.51
N VAL A 136 -2.71 -0.06 -13.54
CA VAL A 136 -2.23 1.07 -12.75
C VAL A 136 -0.71 1.20 -12.79
N VAL A 137 0.03 0.12 -12.57
CA VAL A 137 1.49 0.20 -12.44
C VAL A 137 2.13 0.51 -13.79
N LYS A 138 1.82 -0.29 -14.79
CA LYS A 138 2.41 -0.17 -16.14
C LYS A 138 2.08 1.16 -16.83
N PRO A 139 0.84 1.70 -16.77
CA PRO A 139 0.51 2.95 -17.46
C PRO A 139 1.04 4.23 -16.79
N ASN A 140 1.69 4.16 -15.65
CA ASN A 140 2.16 5.33 -14.89
C ASN A 140 3.67 5.26 -14.63
N PRO A 141 4.49 5.95 -15.44
CA PRO A 141 5.95 5.86 -15.38
C PRO A 141 6.59 6.27 -14.05
N ASN A 142 5.89 7.07 -13.24
CA ASN A 142 6.35 7.48 -11.91
C ASN A 142 6.20 6.40 -10.84
N VAL A 143 5.53 5.28 -11.11
CA VAL A 143 5.40 4.16 -10.16
C VAL A 143 6.68 3.35 -10.14
N GLN A 144 7.37 3.31 -8.98
CA GLN A 144 8.60 2.56 -8.80
C GLN A 144 8.48 1.43 -7.78
N PHE A 145 7.55 1.56 -6.81
CA PHE A 145 7.43 0.59 -5.73
C PHE A 145 5.97 0.19 -5.52
N VAL A 146 5.77 -1.10 -5.21
CA VAL A 146 4.49 -1.65 -4.79
C VAL A 146 4.69 -2.44 -3.51
N LEU A 147 3.98 -2.08 -2.45
CA LEU A 147 4.01 -2.77 -1.17
C LEU A 147 2.71 -3.54 -0.96
N CYS A 148 2.80 -4.78 -0.50
CA CYS A 148 1.62 -5.60 -0.24
C CYS A 148 1.83 -6.57 0.94
N GLY A 149 0.75 -7.23 1.36
CA GLY A 149 0.69 -8.23 2.42
C GLY A 149 -0.14 -9.44 2.01
N HIS A 150 -1.18 -9.75 2.78
CA HIS A 150 -2.20 -10.79 2.61
C HIS A 150 -1.66 -12.22 2.70
N VAL A 151 -0.71 -12.60 1.85
CA VAL A 151 -0.13 -13.95 1.84
C VAL A 151 0.99 -14.03 2.87
N LEU A 152 1.02 -15.12 3.66
CA LEU A 152 2.05 -15.34 4.68
C LEU A 152 3.45 -15.44 4.08
N GLY A 153 4.41 -14.83 4.77
CA GLY A 153 5.83 -14.85 4.41
C GLY A 153 6.31 -13.57 3.75
N THR A 154 7.39 -13.67 2.99
CA THR A 154 8.03 -12.55 2.31
C THR A 154 8.22 -12.86 0.84
N GLY A 155 8.12 -11.85 -0.01
CA GLY A 155 8.33 -11.97 -1.44
C GLY A 155 8.87 -10.69 -2.05
N VAL A 156 9.65 -10.84 -3.11
CA VAL A 156 10.14 -9.73 -3.92
C VAL A 156 9.91 -10.05 -5.40
N ARG A 157 9.60 -9.01 -6.15
CA ARG A 157 9.44 -9.08 -7.59
C ARG A 157 10.02 -7.84 -8.25
N PHE A 158 10.71 -8.04 -9.36
CA PHE A 158 11.19 -6.96 -10.22
C PHE A 158 10.53 -7.10 -11.59
N ASP A 159 9.94 -6.02 -12.05
CA ASP A 159 9.34 -5.91 -13.39
C ASP A 159 10.05 -4.77 -14.14
N ASP A 160 10.77 -5.11 -15.18
CA ASP A 160 11.35 -4.14 -16.10
C ASP A 160 10.24 -3.70 -17.08
N VAL A 161 9.99 -2.39 -17.17
CA VAL A 161 8.90 -1.80 -17.94
C VAL A 161 9.48 -0.91 -19.02
N ASP A 162 9.07 -1.16 -20.24
CA ASP A 162 9.29 -0.35 -21.43
C ASP A 162 8.07 0.57 -21.56
N ASP A 163 8.28 1.87 -21.30
CA ASP A 163 7.20 2.86 -21.23
C ASP A 163 6.92 3.50 -22.61
N ASP A 164 7.92 3.53 -23.52
CA ASP A 164 7.79 4.14 -24.85
C ASP A 164 7.64 3.12 -25.99
N GLY A 165 7.83 1.83 -25.72
CA GLY A 165 7.61 0.74 -26.67
C GLY A 165 8.78 0.49 -27.63
N ASP A 166 9.98 0.98 -27.32
CA ASP A 166 11.16 0.81 -28.17
C ASP A 166 11.86 -0.56 -27.99
N GLY A 167 11.41 -1.36 -27.01
CA GLY A 167 11.93 -2.68 -26.69
C GLY A 167 13.05 -2.67 -25.65
N VAL A 168 13.40 -1.49 -25.11
CA VAL A 168 14.38 -1.34 -24.03
C VAL A 168 13.65 -0.90 -22.76
N PRO A 169 13.88 -1.56 -21.61
CA PRO A 169 13.23 -1.11 -20.37
C PRO A 169 13.70 0.28 -19.93
N ASP A 170 12.75 1.18 -19.65
CA ASP A 170 13.00 2.52 -19.12
C ASP A 170 13.15 2.54 -17.61
N ARG A 171 12.47 1.64 -16.92
CA ARG A 171 12.43 1.58 -15.46
C ARG A 171 12.23 0.19 -14.93
N ARG A 172 12.54 0.04 -13.64
CA ARG A 172 12.25 -1.15 -12.86
C ARG A 172 11.25 -0.85 -11.77
N VAL A 173 10.16 -1.62 -11.72
CA VAL A 173 9.20 -1.61 -10.62
C VAL A 173 9.56 -2.70 -9.64
N THR A 174 9.67 -2.34 -8.34
CA THR A 174 9.97 -3.27 -7.26
C THR A 174 8.72 -3.55 -6.45
N GLY A 175 8.22 -4.78 -6.50
CA GLY A 175 7.14 -5.29 -5.66
C GLY A 175 7.72 -5.94 -4.40
N LEU A 176 7.29 -5.50 -3.21
CA LEU A 176 7.68 -6.05 -1.92
C LEU A 176 6.44 -6.56 -1.18
N MET A 177 6.48 -7.83 -0.77
CA MET A 177 5.44 -8.45 0.03
C MET A 177 6.02 -8.92 1.35
N TYR A 178 5.33 -8.63 2.43
CA TYR A 178 5.60 -9.25 3.72
C TYR A 178 4.32 -9.35 4.54
N ASN A 179 4.18 -10.50 5.24
CA ASN A 179 3.12 -10.78 6.20
C ASN A 179 3.65 -11.77 7.23
N TYR A 180 3.73 -11.35 8.49
CA TYR A 180 4.28 -12.13 9.58
C TYR A 180 3.21 -12.57 10.60
N GLN A 181 1.93 -12.53 10.25
CA GLN A 181 0.80 -12.76 11.16
C GLN A 181 0.86 -14.09 11.94
N ASN A 182 1.46 -15.12 11.39
CA ASN A 182 1.51 -16.45 12.01
C ASN A 182 2.94 -16.86 12.41
N MET A 183 3.82 -15.91 12.65
CA MET A 183 5.15 -16.22 13.18
C MET A 183 5.09 -16.16 14.72
N ASP A 184 4.73 -17.30 15.30
CA ASP A 184 4.71 -17.62 16.74
C ASP A 184 4.80 -16.44 17.74
N GLU A 185 5.68 -16.50 18.75
CA GLU A 185 5.77 -15.53 19.84
C GLU A 185 6.35 -14.16 19.43
N GLU A 186 6.83 -14.01 18.20
CA GLU A 186 7.45 -12.77 17.67
C GLU A 186 6.46 -11.97 16.83
N CYS A 187 5.31 -11.61 17.40
CA CYS A 187 4.33 -10.74 16.78
C CYS A 187 4.81 -9.27 16.74
N GLY A 188 4.31 -8.49 15.80
CA GLY A 188 4.57 -7.04 15.75
C GLY A 188 5.79 -6.65 14.92
N GLN A 189 6.25 -7.50 14.03
CA GLN A 189 7.39 -7.21 13.17
C GLN A 189 7.14 -6.01 12.26
N LEU A 190 8.15 -5.14 12.21
CA LEU A 190 8.18 -3.95 11.38
C LEU A 190 9.23 -4.10 10.28
N ARG A 191 8.92 -3.56 9.11
CA ARG A 191 9.88 -3.46 8.01
C ARG A 191 10.25 -2.02 7.74
N LEU A 192 11.54 -1.72 7.88
CA LEU A 192 12.13 -0.43 7.54
C LEU A 192 12.64 -0.48 6.10
N LEU A 193 12.32 0.56 5.34
CA LEU A 193 12.79 0.77 3.98
C LEU A 193 13.64 2.04 3.98
N THR A 194 14.94 1.91 3.72
CA THR A 194 15.87 3.05 3.65
C THR A 194 16.24 3.29 2.18
N PHE A 195 15.80 4.42 1.66
CA PHE A 195 16.12 4.84 0.29
C PHE A 195 17.39 5.65 0.28
N ASP A 196 18.38 5.23 -0.51
CA ASP A 196 19.58 6.01 -0.80
C ASP A 196 19.55 6.49 -2.26
N PRO A 197 19.19 7.77 -2.48
CA PRO A 197 19.11 8.31 -3.84
C PRO A 197 20.48 8.51 -4.50
N ILE A 198 21.58 8.52 -3.74
CA ILE A 198 22.95 8.66 -4.26
C ILE A 198 23.46 7.31 -4.74
N ALA A 199 23.30 6.29 -3.91
CA ALA A 199 23.69 4.92 -4.25
C ALA A 199 22.67 4.22 -5.17
N HIS A 200 21.50 4.82 -5.43
CA HIS A 200 20.36 4.20 -6.13
C HIS A 200 19.98 2.84 -5.53
N SER A 201 19.95 2.76 -4.20
CA SER A 201 19.65 1.53 -3.48
C SER A 201 18.48 1.67 -2.51
N LEU A 202 17.85 0.55 -2.22
CA LEU A 202 16.81 0.39 -1.21
C LEU A 202 17.24 -0.71 -0.25
N ASP A 203 17.56 -0.34 0.99
CA ASP A 203 17.83 -1.30 2.05
C ASP A 203 16.52 -1.70 2.75
N VAL A 204 16.37 -3.00 2.96
CA VAL A 204 15.18 -3.57 3.61
C VAL A 204 15.62 -4.28 4.87
N PHE A 205 15.17 -3.80 6.01
CA PHE A 205 15.45 -4.38 7.31
C PHE A 205 14.16 -4.70 8.06
N THR A 206 14.04 -5.93 8.57
CA THR A 206 12.88 -6.36 9.36
C THR A 206 13.34 -6.66 10.78
N TYR A 207 12.59 -6.17 11.77
CA TYR A 207 12.84 -6.46 13.18
C TYR A 207 11.52 -6.60 13.94
N SER A 208 11.58 -7.32 15.07
CA SER A 208 10.53 -7.35 16.09
C SER A 208 10.95 -6.41 17.21
N PRO A 209 10.12 -5.42 17.61
CA PRO A 209 10.41 -4.50 18.70
C PRO A 209 10.40 -5.21 20.08
#